data_b62cb760f9acb848d16c179c7bd2b1c4
#
_entry.id   b62cb760f9acb848d16c179c7bd2b1c4
#
_cell.length_a   1.000
_cell.length_b   1.000
_cell.length_c   1.000
_cell.angle_alpha   90.00
_cell.angle_beta   90.00
_cell.angle_gamma   90.00
#
_symmetry.space_group_name_H-M   'P 1'
#
loop_
_entity.id
_entity.type
_entity.pdbx_description
1 polymer ?
#
loop_
_entity_poly.entity_id
_entity_poly.type
_entity_poly.pdbx_seq_one_letter_code
_entity_poly.pdbx_strand_id
1 'polypeptide(L)'
;MQLFSWDDVKREKLNEKLGRKVINGEKVTLAQMFLAKDAVVPTHQHESEQMSCVLEGSLKFELEGREIIARKGDVLQIPSNAPHSARALEDSVALDVFSPIRLDWLTGKDDYLRR
;
A
#
# COMPACT_ATOMS: atom_id res chain seq x y z
N MET A 1 13.81 14.69 -15.02
CA MET A 1 12.53 15.20 -14.48
C MET A 1 11.39 14.65 -15.31
N GLN A 2 10.36 14.13 -14.66
CA GLN A 2 9.18 13.57 -15.34
C GLN A 2 7.92 14.06 -14.63
N LEU A 3 6.88 14.33 -15.42
CA LEU A 3 5.55 14.65 -14.90
C LEU A 3 4.66 13.45 -15.13
N PHE A 4 4.00 12.98 -14.07
CA PHE A 4 3.04 11.88 -14.13
C PHE A 4 1.64 12.39 -13.81
N SER A 5 0.63 11.75 -14.40
CA SER A 5 -0.77 11.93 -14.00
C SER A 5 -1.33 10.58 -13.60
N TRP A 6 -2.01 10.51 -12.46
CA TRP A 6 -2.64 9.26 -12.03
C TRP A 6 -3.66 8.74 -13.06
N ASP A 7 -4.30 9.62 -13.80
CA ASP A 7 -5.27 9.21 -14.83
C ASP A 7 -4.61 8.44 -15.97
N ASP A 8 -3.31 8.67 -16.21
CA ASP A 8 -2.55 7.99 -17.25
C ASP A 8 -1.92 6.68 -16.76
N VAL A 9 -2.00 6.40 -15.47
CA VAL A 9 -1.42 5.20 -14.87
C VAL A 9 -2.46 4.08 -14.88
N LYS A 10 -2.07 2.94 -15.45
CA LYS A 10 -2.96 1.78 -15.49
C LYS A 10 -3.24 1.26 -14.08
N ARG A 11 -4.52 1.04 -13.78
CA ARG A 11 -4.93 0.37 -12.56
C ARG A 11 -4.74 -1.14 -12.73
N GLU A 12 -3.93 -1.74 -11.89
CA GLU A 12 -3.74 -3.18 -11.83
C GLU A 12 -4.77 -3.79 -10.89
N LYS A 13 -5.43 -4.85 -11.36
CA LYS A 13 -6.27 -5.68 -10.48
C LYS A 13 -5.39 -6.75 -9.87
N LEU A 14 -5.21 -6.71 -8.55
CA LEU A 14 -4.40 -7.69 -7.83
C LEU A 14 -5.24 -8.91 -7.45
N ASN A 15 -6.47 -8.68 -7.00
CA ASN A 15 -7.48 -9.70 -6.78
C ASN A 15 -8.86 -9.03 -6.80
N GLU A 16 -9.92 -9.75 -6.43
CA GLU A 16 -11.29 -9.22 -6.51
C GLU A 16 -11.53 -7.98 -5.64
N LYS A 17 -10.74 -7.80 -4.58
CA LYS A 17 -10.94 -6.72 -3.61
C LYS A 17 -9.79 -5.70 -3.59
N LEU A 18 -8.72 -5.94 -4.32
CA LEU A 18 -7.51 -5.14 -4.21
C LEU A 18 -6.99 -4.73 -5.58
N GLY A 19 -6.80 -3.44 -5.78
CA GLY A 19 -6.18 -2.87 -6.97
C GLY A 19 -5.13 -1.84 -6.60
N ARG A 20 -4.30 -1.46 -7.56
CA ARG A 20 -3.28 -0.43 -7.34
C ARG A 20 -2.91 0.30 -8.62
N LYS A 21 -2.42 1.51 -8.46
CA LYS A 21 -1.69 2.27 -9.48
C LYS A 21 -0.32 2.61 -8.91
N VAL A 22 0.75 2.39 -9.67
CA VAL A 22 2.13 2.55 -9.17
C VAL A 22 2.90 3.54 -10.04
N ILE A 23 3.60 4.45 -9.38
CA ILE A 23 4.56 5.36 -10.00
C ILE A 23 5.91 5.18 -9.28
N ASN A 24 6.95 4.89 -10.05
CA ASN A 24 8.31 4.75 -9.51
C ASN A 24 9.18 5.93 -9.91
N GLY A 25 9.82 6.55 -8.93
CA GLY A 25 10.96 7.43 -9.14
C GLY A 25 12.25 6.65 -9.01
N GLU A 26 13.36 7.34 -8.81
CA GLU A 26 14.66 6.68 -8.60
C GLU A 26 14.78 6.08 -7.21
N LYS A 27 14.23 6.74 -6.20
CA LYS A 27 14.39 6.36 -4.79
C LYS A 27 13.07 6.15 -4.06
N VAL A 28 11.96 6.43 -4.72
CA VAL A 28 10.63 6.42 -4.11
C VAL A 28 9.65 5.68 -5.02
N THR A 29 8.83 4.83 -4.42
CA THR A 29 7.64 4.26 -5.08
C THR A 29 6.41 4.90 -4.46
N LEU A 30 5.50 5.38 -5.30
CA LEU A 30 4.18 5.82 -4.90
C LEU A 30 3.16 4.78 -5.37
N ALA A 31 2.27 4.36 -4.48
CA ALA A 31 1.20 3.45 -4.83
C ALA A 31 -0.13 4.01 -4.35
N GLN A 32 -1.06 4.16 -5.28
CA GLN A 32 -2.45 4.44 -4.93
C GLN A 32 -3.13 3.08 -4.81
N MET A 33 -3.55 2.74 -3.60
CA MET A 33 -4.16 1.44 -3.28
C MET A 33 -5.66 1.59 -3.18
N PHE A 34 -6.37 0.68 -3.83
CA PHE A 34 -7.84 0.62 -3.82
C PHE A 34 -8.25 -0.66 -3.14
N LEU A 35 -8.90 -0.55 -1.99
CA LEU A 35 -9.28 -1.69 -1.17
C LEU A 35 -10.79 -1.70 -0.97
N ALA A 36 -11.46 -2.73 -1.48
CA ALA A 36 -12.86 -2.95 -1.13
C ALA A 36 -12.95 -3.40 0.33
N LYS A 37 -14.09 -3.21 0.95
CA LYS A 37 -14.34 -3.68 2.31
C LYS A 37 -13.91 -5.15 2.44
N ASP A 38 -13.21 -5.47 3.52
CA ASP A 38 -12.65 -6.78 3.86
C ASP A 38 -11.45 -7.22 3.02
N ALA A 39 -10.94 -6.39 2.11
CA ALA A 39 -9.67 -6.65 1.45
C ALA A 39 -8.57 -6.82 2.50
N VAL A 40 -7.71 -7.81 2.29
CA VAL A 40 -6.61 -8.11 3.22
C VAL A 40 -5.29 -8.07 2.47
N VAL A 41 -4.34 -7.34 3.05
CA VAL A 41 -2.93 -7.44 2.68
C VAL A 41 -2.29 -8.31 3.77
N PRO A 42 -1.88 -9.56 3.43
CA PRO A 42 -1.34 -10.47 4.43
C PRO A 42 -0.07 -9.94 5.08
N THR A 43 0.26 -10.49 6.24
CA THR A 43 1.50 -10.14 6.93
C THR A 43 2.70 -10.32 6.03
N HIS A 44 3.50 -9.29 5.90
CA HIS A 44 4.70 -9.24 5.08
C HIS A 44 5.65 -8.20 5.63
N GLN A 45 6.86 -8.18 5.11
CA GLN A 45 7.85 -7.15 5.44
C GLN A 45 8.67 -6.83 4.20
N HIS A 46 9.24 -5.64 4.17
CA HIS A 46 10.07 -5.18 3.06
C HIS A 46 11.10 -4.17 3.54
N GLU A 47 12.16 -4.03 2.77
CA GLU A 47 13.25 -3.10 3.09
C GLU A 47 12.77 -1.64 3.12
N SER A 48 11.86 -1.28 2.24
CA SER A 48 11.36 0.10 2.16
C SER A 48 10.67 0.51 3.45
N GLU A 49 10.99 1.69 3.94
CA GLU A 49 10.13 2.40 4.87
C GLU A 49 8.84 2.75 4.13
N GLN A 50 7.72 2.70 4.81
CA GLN A 50 6.41 2.99 4.23
C GLN A 50 5.70 4.08 5.03
N MET A 51 5.10 5.03 4.30
CA MET A 51 4.13 5.98 4.87
C MET A 51 2.79 5.71 4.19
N SER A 52 1.80 5.27 4.96
CA SER A 52 0.45 5.01 4.43
C SER A 52 -0.46 6.17 4.78
N CYS A 53 -0.93 6.87 3.75
CA CYS A 53 -1.85 8.00 3.88
C CYS A 53 -3.26 7.53 3.53
N VAL A 54 -4.17 7.49 4.49
CA VAL A 54 -5.55 7.09 4.23
C VAL A 54 -6.29 8.28 3.62
N LEU A 55 -6.67 8.17 2.35
CA LEU A 55 -7.37 9.22 1.62
C LEU A 55 -8.88 9.09 1.76
N GLU A 56 -9.39 7.87 1.80
CA GLU A 56 -10.81 7.55 2.00
C GLU A 56 -10.93 6.26 2.80
N GLY A 57 -11.97 6.16 3.62
CA GLY A 57 -12.29 4.95 4.37
C GLY A 57 -11.49 4.78 5.65
N SER A 58 -11.27 3.51 6.02
CA SER A 58 -10.53 3.15 7.22
C SER A 58 -9.85 1.80 7.05
N LEU A 59 -8.63 1.71 7.55
CA LEU A 59 -7.79 0.51 7.49
C LEU A 59 -7.38 0.09 8.90
N LYS A 60 -7.42 -1.20 9.17
CA LYS A 60 -6.87 -1.78 10.38
C LYS A 60 -5.52 -2.39 10.05
N PHE A 61 -4.46 -1.88 10.67
CA PHE A 61 -3.11 -2.42 10.54
C PHE A 61 -2.78 -3.25 11.77
N GLU A 62 -2.04 -4.33 11.56
CA GLU A 62 -1.35 -5.03 12.63
C GLU A 62 0.14 -4.83 12.43
N LEU A 63 0.80 -4.31 13.46
CA LEU A 63 2.22 -3.97 13.43
C LEU A 63 2.80 -4.22 14.82
N GLU A 64 3.81 -5.06 14.90
CA GLU A 64 4.51 -5.35 16.16
C GLU A 64 3.57 -5.74 17.31
N GLY A 65 2.59 -6.59 17.01
CA GLY A 65 1.63 -7.09 18.00
C GLY A 65 0.54 -6.10 18.40
N ARG A 66 0.45 -4.96 17.72
CA ARG A 66 -0.57 -3.95 17.99
C ARG A 66 -1.51 -3.79 16.81
N GLU A 67 -2.77 -3.51 17.10
CA GLU A 67 -3.75 -3.10 16.11
C GLU A 67 -3.83 -1.57 16.09
N ILE A 68 -3.78 -1.01 14.90
CA ILE A 68 -3.88 0.43 14.69
C ILE A 68 -4.95 0.66 13.64
N ILE A 69 -5.94 1.48 13.96
CA ILE A 69 -6.97 1.87 12.99
C ILE A 69 -6.63 3.26 12.48
N ALA A 70 -6.36 3.35 11.18
CA ALA A 70 -6.11 4.61 10.48
C ALA A 70 -7.35 4.98 9.66
N ARG A 71 -7.78 6.21 9.78
CA ARG A 71 -8.96 6.76 9.10
C ARG A 71 -8.55 7.85 8.13
N LYS A 72 -9.47 8.30 7.32
CA LYS A 72 -9.26 9.41 6.40
C LYS A 72 -8.52 10.57 7.08
N GLY A 73 -7.40 10.98 6.50
CA GLY A 73 -6.54 12.03 7.02
C GLY A 73 -5.39 11.54 7.91
N ASP A 74 -5.38 10.27 8.28
CA ASP A 74 -4.30 9.71 9.09
C ASP A 74 -3.15 9.25 8.20
N VAL A 75 -1.95 9.28 8.76
CA VAL A 75 -0.73 8.76 8.13
C VAL A 75 -0.06 7.81 9.12
N LEU A 76 0.15 6.56 8.68
CA LEU A 76 0.88 5.56 9.47
C LEU A 76 2.28 5.38 8.90
N GLN A 77 3.29 5.54 9.74
CA GLN A 77 4.66 5.22 9.38
C GLN A 77 4.97 3.78 9.77
N ILE A 78 5.47 3.00 8.80
CA ILE A 78 5.86 1.61 8.99
C ILE A 78 7.36 1.51 8.77
N PRO A 79 8.13 1.11 9.80
CA PRO A 79 9.59 1.02 9.68
C PRO A 79 10.04 -0.04 8.68
N SER A 80 11.25 0.16 8.15
CA SER A 80 11.93 -0.83 7.32
C SER A 80 11.93 -2.20 8.00
N ASN A 81 11.55 -3.24 7.27
CA ASN A 81 11.55 -4.64 7.69
C ASN A 81 10.62 -4.99 8.88
N ALA A 82 9.74 -4.09 9.29
CA ALA A 82 8.75 -4.39 10.33
C ALA A 82 7.60 -5.22 9.72
N PRO A 83 7.33 -6.42 10.23
CA PRO A 83 6.20 -7.23 9.75
C PRO A 83 4.88 -6.52 10.01
N HIS A 84 4.02 -6.48 9.00
CA HIS A 84 2.73 -5.80 9.11
C HIS A 84 1.70 -6.40 8.15
N SER A 85 0.44 -6.18 8.50
CA SER A 85 -0.71 -6.54 7.66
C SER A 85 -1.72 -5.40 7.68
N ALA A 86 -2.65 -5.43 6.75
CA ALA A 86 -3.72 -4.45 6.68
C ALA A 86 -5.03 -5.11 6.27
N ARG A 87 -6.14 -4.57 6.77
CA ARG A 87 -7.48 -4.97 6.36
C ARG A 87 -8.35 -3.74 6.21
N ALA A 88 -9.10 -3.67 5.12
CA ALA A 88 -10.04 -2.58 4.92
C ALA A 88 -11.31 -2.83 5.73
N LEU A 89 -11.67 -1.89 6.59
CA LEU A 89 -12.90 -1.96 7.39
C LEU A 89 -14.10 -1.49 6.58
N GLU A 90 -13.86 -0.75 5.53
CA GLU A 90 -14.83 -0.25 4.55
C GLU A 90 -14.08 -0.03 3.24
N ASP A 91 -14.79 0.30 2.16
CA ASP A 91 -14.12 0.66 0.91
C ASP A 91 -13.16 1.82 1.17
N SER A 92 -11.91 1.63 0.79
CA SER A 92 -10.83 2.55 1.17
C SER A 92 -9.89 2.84 0.01
N VAL A 93 -9.29 4.02 0.07
CA VAL A 93 -8.19 4.44 -0.82
C VAL A 93 -7.05 4.94 0.04
N ALA A 94 -5.86 4.42 -0.22
CA ALA A 94 -4.64 4.86 0.46
C ALA A 94 -3.58 5.26 -0.55
N LEU A 95 -2.78 6.25 -0.18
CA LEU A 95 -1.55 6.57 -0.89
C LEU A 95 -0.40 6.05 -0.03
N ASP A 96 0.30 5.04 -0.55
CA ASP A 96 1.47 4.47 0.09
C ASP A 96 2.74 5.02 -0.56
N VAL A 97 3.64 5.51 0.27
CA VAL A 97 4.94 6.05 -0.14
C VAL A 97 6.01 5.14 0.42
N PHE A 98 6.88 4.63 -0.45
CA PHE A 98 7.96 3.70 -0.10
C PHE A 98 9.32 4.27 -0.48
N SER A 99 10.29 4.13 0.40
CA SER A 99 11.69 4.47 0.12
C SER A 99 12.62 3.47 0.83
N PRO A 100 13.58 2.83 0.12
CA PRO A 100 13.81 2.88 -1.33
C PRO A 100 12.65 2.28 -2.13
N ILE A 101 12.77 2.28 -3.44
CA ILE A 101 11.71 1.76 -4.33
C ILE A 101 11.37 0.29 -4.00
N ARG A 102 10.14 -0.11 -4.32
CA ARG A 102 9.66 -1.50 -4.15
C ARG A 102 10.21 -2.38 -5.29
N LEU A 103 11.45 -2.81 -5.11
CA LEU A 103 12.13 -3.66 -6.09
C LEU A 103 11.42 -5.01 -6.27
N ASP A 104 10.85 -5.55 -5.20
CA ASP A 104 10.06 -6.78 -5.22
C ASP A 104 8.87 -6.67 -6.17
N TRP A 105 8.21 -5.50 -6.22
CA TRP A 105 7.11 -5.28 -7.17
C TRP A 105 7.60 -5.21 -8.62
N LEU A 106 8.76 -4.61 -8.85
CA LEU A 106 9.35 -4.52 -10.19
C LEU A 106 9.83 -5.87 -10.71
N THR A 107 10.19 -6.78 -9.83
CA THR A 107 10.68 -8.12 -10.18
C THR A 107 9.63 -9.22 -10.07
N GLY A 108 8.37 -8.85 -9.85
CA GLY A 108 7.25 -9.80 -9.81
C GLY A 108 7.18 -10.65 -8.55
N LYS A 109 7.79 -10.21 -7.44
CA LYS A 109 7.80 -10.93 -6.17
C LYS A 109 6.73 -10.43 -5.21
N ASP A 110 5.56 -10.12 -5.73
CA ASP A 110 4.43 -9.55 -4.97
C ASP A 110 3.20 -10.46 -4.95
N ASP A 111 3.41 -11.77 -5.02
CA ASP A 111 2.31 -12.76 -5.04
C ASP A 111 1.39 -12.66 -3.83
N TYR A 112 1.92 -12.26 -2.67
CA TYR A 112 1.13 -12.12 -1.45
C TYR A 112 -0.01 -11.12 -1.58
N LEU A 113 0.11 -10.14 -2.49
CA LEU A 113 -0.94 -9.15 -2.75
C LEU A 113 -2.08 -9.71 -3.60
N ARG A 114 -1.86 -10.86 -4.27
CA ARG A 114 -2.83 -11.44 -5.19
C ARG A 114 -3.64 -12.58 -4.61
N ARG A 115 -3.35 -12.92 -3.37
CA ARG A 115 -4.00 -14.06 -2.68
C ARG A 115 -5.41 -13.73 -2.17
#